data_cc79a9833d1ec47061e7e860ea22bef9
#
_entry.id   cc79a9833d1ec47061e7e860ea22bef9
#
_cell.length_a   1.000
_cell.length_b   1.000
_cell.length_c   1.000
_cell.angle_alpha   90.00
_cell.angle_beta   90.00
_cell.angle_gamma   90.00
#
_symmetry.space_group_name_H-M   'P 1'
#
loop_
_entity.id
_entity.type
_entity.pdbx_description
1 polymer ?
#
loop_
_entity_poly.entity_id
_entity_poly.type
_entity_poly.pdbx_seq_one_letter_code
_entity_poly.pdbx_strand_id
1 'polypeptide(L)'
;MILKNCTFFNENFEKEYGDIEIENGKIKQIGILDGDGKDMAGKIIIPGFIDVHIHGCAGGDASDADKSGLEKMAKELAKHGVTSFCPTSMTLPKERLESIVETIKEFKEENHGGAKVMGINLEGPF
;
A
#
# COMPACT_ATOMS: atom_id res chain seq x y z
N MET A 1 -9.32 -17.21 -2.76
CA MET A 1 -8.51 -17.55 -1.57
C MET A 1 -9.35 -17.30 -0.33
N ILE A 2 -9.39 -18.29 0.58
CA ILE A 2 -10.12 -18.13 1.84
C ILE A 2 -9.10 -18.02 2.98
N LEU A 3 -9.29 -17.03 3.85
CA LEU A 3 -8.61 -16.90 5.15
C LEU A 3 -9.57 -17.41 6.20
N LYS A 4 -9.15 -18.44 6.97
CA LYS A 4 -9.97 -19.11 7.98
C LYS A 4 -9.64 -18.61 9.38
N ASN A 5 -10.63 -18.65 10.28
CA ASN A 5 -10.44 -18.35 11.70
C ASN A 5 -9.86 -16.93 11.95
N CYS A 6 -10.29 -15.97 11.15
CA CYS A 6 -9.81 -14.59 11.28
C CYS A 6 -10.46 -13.89 12.49
N THR A 7 -9.68 -13.02 13.12
CA THR A 7 -10.19 -11.94 13.96
C THR A 7 -10.06 -10.64 13.17
N PHE A 8 -11.10 -9.83 13.09
CA PHE A 8 -11.09 -8.54 12.39
C PHE A 8 -12.00 -7.52 13.10
N PHE A 9 -12.02 -6.29 12.63
CA PHE A 9 -12.90 -5.25 13.15
C PHE A 9 -13.92 -4.87 12.08
N ASN A 10 -15.21 -4.72 12.50
CA ASN A 10 -16.29 -4.25 11.65
C ASN A 10 -16.26 -2.70 11.51
N GLU A 11 -17.24 -2.14 10.82
CA GLU A 11 -17.38 -0.70 10.59
C GLU A 11 -17.58 0.13 11.86
N ASN A 12 -18.04 -0.51 12.96
CA ASN A 12 -18.22 0.11 14.26
C ASN A 12 -16.99 -0.06 15.17
N PHE A 13 -15.85 -0.57 14.63
CA PHE A 13 -14.66 -0.94 15.40
C PHE A 13 -14.89 -2.02 16.46
N GLU A 14 -15.92 -2.85 16.30
CA GLU A 14 -16.18 -4.00 17.16
C GLU A 14 -15.43 -5.22 16.61
N LYS A 15 -14.90 -6.04 17.53
CA LYS A 15 -14.16 -7.24 17.18
C LYS A 15 -15.10 -8.35 16.74
N GLU A 16 -14.87 -8.87 15.56
CA GLU A 16 -15.60 -10.01 15.00
C GLU A 16 -14.68 -11.19 14.67
N TYR A 17 -15.28 -12.37 14.55
CA TYR A 17 -14.61 -13.61 14.21
C TYR A 17 -15.30 -14.26 13.01
N GLY A 18 -14.52 -14.76 12.07
CA GLY A 18 -15.05 -15.43 10.89
C GLY A 18 -13.97 -15.71 9.85
N ASP A 19 -14.43 -16.14 8.69
CA ASP A 19 -13.59 -16.37 7.53
C ASP A 19 -13.75 -15.21 6.54
N ILE A 20 -12.72 -14.97 5.74
CA ILE A 20 -12.71 -13.93 4.71
C ILE A 20 -12.38 -14.56 3.36
N GLU A 21 -13.28 -14.48 2.40
CA GLU A 21 -13.00 -14.86 1.01
C GLU A 21 -12.48 -13.67 0.21
N ILE A 22 -11.34 -13.86 -0.44
CA ILE A 22 -10.73 -12.87 -1.33
C ILE A 22 -10.74 -13.40 -2.75
N GLU A 23 -11.31 -12.62 -3.67
CA GLU A 23 -11.36 -12.91 -5.09
C GLU A 23 -11.03 -11.66 -5.90
N ASN A 24 -10.14 -11.80 -6.88
CA ASN A 24 -9.67 -10.69 -7.73
C ASN A 24 -9.18 -9.45 -6.94
N GLY A 25 -8.46 -9.70 -5.82
CA GLY A 25 -7.91 -8.64 -4.99
C GLY A 25 -8.93 -7.88 -4.13
N LYS A 26 -10.17 -8.38 -4.03
CA LYS A 26 -11.25 -7.78 -3.23
C LYS A 26 -11.81 -8.78 -2.22
N ILE A 27 -12.28 -8.29 -1.10
CA ILE A 27 -13.09 -9.08 -0.16
C ILE A 27 -14.41 -9.38 -0.87
N LYS A 28 -14.70 -10.67 -1.09
CA LYS A 28 -15.92 -11.13 -1.73
C LYS A 28 -16.99 -11.42 -0.69
N GLN A 29 -16.60 -12.05 0.42
CA GLN A 29 -17.54 -12.53 1.43
C GLN A 29 -16.83 -12.64 2.79
N ILE A 30 -17.57 -12.36 3.85
CA ILE A 30 -17.17 -12.56 5.25
C ILE A 30 -18.25 -13.41 5.92
N GLY A 31 -17.84 -14.38 6.75
CA GLY A 31 -18.77 -15.25 7.49
C GLY A 31 -18.11 -16.59 7.85
N ILE A 32 -18.93 -17.60 8.09
CA ILE A 32 -18.46 -18.99 8.21
C ILE A 32 -18.56 -19.60 6.82
N LEU A 33 -17.42 -19.93 6.23
CA LEU A 33 -17.35 -20.37 4.84
C LEU A 33 -16.95 -21.84 4.74
N ASP A 34 -17.53 -22.54 3.77
CA ASP A 34 -17.12 -23.90 3.43
C ASP A 34 -15.82 -23.91 2.61
N GLY A 35 -15.12 -25.03 2.64
CA GLY A 35 -13.89 -25.25 1.87
C GLY A 35 -12.60 -24.94 2.64
N ASP A 36 -11.50 -25.33 2.02
CA ASP A 36 -10.17 -25.17 2.59
C ASP A 36 -9.67 -23.73 2.45
N GLY A 37 -8.86 -23.29 3.42
CA GLY A 37 -8.28 -21.95 3.43
C GLY A 37 -7.05 -21.85 4.30
N LYS A 38 -6.41 -20.70 4.27
CA LYS A 38 -5.25 -20.39 5.11
C LYS A 38 -5.72 -20.10 6.53
N ASP A 39 -5.27 -20.90 7.50
CA ASP A 39 -5.59 -20.68 8.91
C ASP A 39 -4.91 -19.40 9.44
N MET A 40 -5.72 -18.52 10.00
CA MET A 40 -5.33 -17.24 10.58
C MET A 40 -5.60 -17.18 12.09
N ALA A 41 -5.82 -18.33 12.74
CA ALA A 41 -6.09 -18.38 14.17
C ALA A 41 -5.01 -17.61 14.98
N GLY A 42 -5.46 -16.81 15.93
CA GLY A 42 -4.58 -15.96 16.76
C GLY A 42 -4.05 -14.69 16.06
N LYS A 43 -4.43 -14.44 14.80
CA LYS A 43 -4.05 -13.22 14.07
C LYS A 43 -5.23 -12.27 13.94
N ILE A 44 -4.93 -10.98 13.96
CA ILE A 44 -5.91 -9.92 13.70
C ILE A 44 -5.70 -9.41 12.28
N ILE A 45 -6.75 -9.42 11.50
CA ILE A 45 -6.78 -8.85 10.15
C ILE A 45 -7.24 -7.39 10.25
N ILE A 46 -6.46 -6.50 9.73
CA ILE A 46 -6.77 -5.06 9.67
C ILE A 46 -6.56 -4.55 8.24
N PRO A 47 -7.19 -3.42 7.87
CA PRO A 47 -6.82 -2.72 6.65
C PRO A 47 -5.33 -2.37 6.65
N GLY A 48 -4.69 -2.44 5.48
CA GLY A 48 -3.32 -1.98 5.35
C GLY A 48 -3.20 -0.48 5.61
N PHE A 49 -2.05 -0.06 6.13
CA PHE A 49 -1.79 1.36 6.36
C PHE A 49 -1.63 2.12 5.04
N ILE A 50 -1.97 3.40 5.05
CA ILE A 50 -1.78 4.33 3.95
C ILE A 50 -0.83 5.42 4.43
N ASP A 51 0.33 5.53 3.78
CA ASP A 51 1.30 6.58 4.05
C ASP A 51 1.11 7.72 3.06
N VAL A 52 0.61 8.85 3.52
CA VAL A 52 0.28 9.99 2.66
C VAL A 52 1.43 10.98 2.51
N HIS A 53 2.56 10.79 3.21
CA HIS A 53 3.69 11.72 3.19
C HIS A 53 5.00 11.00 3.52
N ILE A 54 5.72 10.58 2.49
CA ILE A 54 7.04 9.96 2.64
C ILE A 54 7.99 10.43 1.53
N HIS A 55 9.14 10.99 1.91
CA HIS A 55 10.18 11.41 0.98
C HIS A 55 10.98 10.22 0.45
N GLY A 56 11.43 9.35 1.35
CA GLY A 56 12.23 8.20 0.96
C GLY A 56 12.42 7.18 2.08
N CYS A 57 12.75 5.96 1.68
CA CYS A 57 13.19 4.88 2.57
C CYS A 57 13.98 3.82 1.79
N ALA A 58 14.66 2.92 2.50
CA ALA A 58 15.42 1.79 1.92
C ALA A 58 16.41 2.20 0.82
N GLY A 59 16.94 3.44 0.88
CA GLY A 59 17.87 3.96 -0.11
C GLY A 59 17.23 4.41 -1.43
N GLY A 60 15.92 4.65 -1.44
CA GLY A 60 15.19 5.35 -2.50
C GLY A 60 14.63 6.67 -1.97
N ASP A 61 14.49 7.67 -2.83
CA ASP A 61 13.89 8.97 -2.55
C ASP A 61 13.00 9.40 -3.73
N ALA A 62 11.82 9.93 -3.41
CA ALA A 62 10.87 10.38 -4.41
C ALA A 62 11.43 11.52 -5.28
N SER A 63 12.31 12.34 -4.71
CA SER A 63 12.92 13.50 -5.39
C SER A 63 14.03 13.11 -6.36
N ASP A 64 14.49 11.85 -6.36
CA ASP A 64 15.53 11.37 -7.29
C ASP A 64 15.01 11.14 -8.71
N ALA A 65 13.69 11.02 -8.90
CA ALA A 65 13.05 10.63 -10.15
C ALA A 65 13.61 9.30 -10.70
N ASP A 66 13.79 8.32 -9.80
CA ASP A 66 14.32 6.99 -10.12
C ASP A 66 13.31 5.89 -9.78
N LYS A 67 12.85 5.16 -10.79
CA LYS A 67 11.90 4.04 -10.61
C LYS A 67 12.46 2.93 -9.72
N SER A 68 13.77 2.67 -9.79
CA SER A 68 14.40 1.64 -8.95
C SER A 68 14.38 2.03 -7.46
N GLY A 69 14.52 3.31 -7.16
CA GLY A 69 14.35 3.87 -5.83
C GLY A 69 12.92 3.72 -5.33
N LEU A 70 11.95 4.09 -6.15
CA LEU A 70 10.52 3.94 -5.85
C LEU A 70 10.13 2.47 -5.60
N GLU A 71 10.69 1.54 -6.38
CA GLU A 71 10.45 0.10 -6.19
C GLU A 71 10.98 -0.40 -4.84
N LYS A 72 12.18 0.05 -4.43
CA LYS A 72 12.73 -0.26 -3.10
C LYS A 72 11.84 0.28 -1.99
N MET A 73 11.38 1.53 -2.11
CA MET A 73 10.43 2.13 -1.17
C MET A 73 9.15 1.32 -1.08
N ALA A 74 8.52 1.01 -2.21
CA ALA A 74 7.26 0.27 -2.26
C ALA A 74 7.37 -1.12 -1.59
N LYS A 75 8.46 -1.85 -1.86
CA LYS A 75 8.73 -3.16 -1.26
C LYS A 75 8.98 -3.07 0.25
N GLU A 76 9.73 -2.06 0.68
CA GLU A 76 10.02 -1.88 2.12
C GLU A 76 8.75 -1.51 2.89
N LEU A 77 7.97 -0.55 2.40
CA LEU A 77 6.70 -0.15 2.99
C LEU A 77 5.74 -1.34 3.17
N ALA A 78 5.65 -2.22 2.18
CA ALA A 78 4.80 -3.41 2.25
C ALA A 78 5.21 -4.37 3.38
N LYS A 79 6.51 -4.50 3.70
CA LYS A 79 6.99 -5.33 4.83
C LYS A 79 6.50 -4.80 6.19
N HIS A 80 6.23 -3.50 6.28
CA HIS A 80 5.75 -2.83 7.48
C HIS A 80 4.22 -2.64 7.52
N GLY A 81 3.49 -3.29 6.59
CA GLY A 81 2.03 -3.26 6.55
C GLY A 81 1.44 -2.02 5.86
N VAL A 82 2.27 -1.17 5.27
CA VAL A 82 1.81 -0.08 4.40
C VAL A 82 1.47 -0.67 3.04
N THR A 83 0.21 -0.55 2.63
CA THR A 83 -0.28 -1.12 1.36
C THR A 83 -0.42 -0.09 0.26
N SER A 84 -0.43 1.19 0.63
CA SER A 84 -0.52 2.31 -0.30
C SER A 84 0.24 3.52 0.22
N PHE A 85 0.82 4.32 -0.67
CA PHE A 85 1.58 5.50 -0.26
C PHE A 85 1.53 6.62 -1.29
N CYS A 86 1.83 7.83 -0.86
CA CYS A 86 2.05 9.00 -1.70
C CYS A 86 3.52 9.41 -1.61
N PRO A 87 4.36 9.09 -2.60
CA PRO A 87 5.71 9.64 -2.69
C PRO A 87 5.67 11.16 -2.61
N THR A 88 6.51 11.75 -1.77
CA THR A 88 6.50 13.18 -1.48
C THR A 88 7.79 13.82 -1.97
N SER A 89 7.70 14.81 -2.86
CA SER A 89 8.88 15.55 -3.31
C SER A 89 9.32 16.58 -2.27
N MET A 90 10.61 16.90 -2.27
CA MET A 90 11.10 18.13 -1.68
C MET A 90 10.65 19.33 -2.50
N THR A 91 10.78 20.55 -1.94
CA THR A 91 10.64 21.81 -2.69
C THR A 91 11.79 21.96 -3.65
N LEU A 92 11.54 21.84 -4.95
CA LEU A 92 12.53 21.80 -6.02
C LEU A 92 12.11 22.71 -7.19
N PRO A 93 13.05 23.09 -8.09
CA PRO A 93 12.70 23.79 -9.32
C PRO A 93 11.67 23.05 -10.14
N LYS A 94 10.85 23.79 -10.89
CA LYS A 94 9.71 23.27 -11.67
C LYS A 94 10.10 22.10 -12.57
N GLU A 95 11.20 22.23 -13.29
CA GLU A 95 11.67 21.20 -14.24
C GLU A 95 11.98 19.88 -13.53
N ARG A 96 12.52 19.96 -12.30
CA ARG A 96 12.75 18.76 -11.48
C ARG A 96 11.45 18.15 -11.00
N LEU A 97 10.50 18.96 -10.56
CA LEU A 97 9.17 18.48 -10.14
C LEU A 97 8.41 17.81 -11.29
N GLU A 98 8.48 18.36 -12.50
CA GLU A 98 7.89 17.73 -13.70
C GLU A 98 8.48 16.36 -13.97
N SER A 99 9.80 16.20 -13.88
CA SER A 99 10.49 14.91 -14.04
C SER A 99 10.07 13.90 -12.96
N ILE A 100 9.98 14.34 -11.70
CA ILE A 100 9.55 13.50 -10.57
C ILE A 100 8.10 13.02 -10.79
N VAL A 101 7.20 13.93 -11.15
CA VAL A 101 5.79 13.63 -11.41
C VAL A 101 5.64 12.59 -12.52
N GLU A 102 6.35 12.77 -13.64
CA GLU A 102 6.27 11.82 -14.76
C GLU A 102 6.83 10.44 -14.37
N THR A 103 7.97 10.39 -13.67
CA THR A 103 8.55 9.12 -13.18
C THR A 103 7.60 8.39 -12.23
N ILE A 104 6.98 9.10 -11.28
CA ILE A 104 6.04 8.50 -10.33
C ILE A 104 4.76 8.04 -11.04
N LYS A 105 4.26 8.80 -12.01
CA LYS A 105 3.10 8.45 -12.84
C LYS A 105 3.36 7.16 -13.63
N GLU A 106 4.50 7.05 -14.30
CA GLU A 106 4.88 5.83 -15.00
C GLU A 106 5.01 4.64 -14.04
N PHE A 107 5.67 4.82 -12.90
CA PHE A 107 5.83 3.80 -11.89
C PHE A 107 4.48 3.31 -11.33
N LYS A 108 3.51 4.21 -11.14
CA LYS A 108 2.17 3.87 -10.67
C LYS A 108 1.43 2.89 -11.58
N GLU A 109 1.66 2.97 -12.90
CA GLU A 109 1.02 2.10 -13.90
C GLU A 109 1.68 0.70 -13.97
N GLU A 110 2.86 0.52 -13.37
CA GLU A 110 3.61 -0.72 -13.38
C GLU A 110 3.18 -1.65 -12.22
N ASN A 111 3.32 -2.96 -12.42
CA ASN A 111 3.13 -3.95 -11.35
C ASN A 111 4.47 -4.26 -10.70
N HIS A 112 4.81 -3.56 -9.62
CA HIS A 112 6.09 -3.67 -8.91
C HIS A 112 6.07 -4.54 -7.64
N GLY A 113 4.92 -5.14 -7.28
CA GLY A 113 4.83 -6.11 -6.18
C GLY A 113 5.07 -5.57 -4.77
N GLY A 114 4.83 -4.27 -4.54
CA GLY A 114 4.95 -3.61 -3.23
C GLY A 114 3.71 -2.81 -2.86
N ALA A 115 3.86 -1.83 -1.98
CA ALA A 115 2.83 -0.85 -1.68
C ALA A 115 2.46 -0.05 -2.94
N LYS A 116 1.18 0.24 -3.14
CA LYS A 116 0.69 0.93 -4.34
C LYS A 116 0.82 2.44 -4.22
N VAL A 117 1.27 3.09 -5.28
CA VAL A 117 1.22 4.56 -5.36
C VAL A 117 -0.22 5.01 -5.56
N MET A 118 -0.75 5.79 -4.61
CA MET A 118 -2.09 6.37 -4.70
C MET A 118 -2.10 7.70 -5.45
N GLY A 119 -1.12 8.53 -5.20
CA GLY A 119 -0.95 9.85 -5.76
C GLY A 119 0.44 10.37 -5.48
N ILE A 120 0.65 11.65 -5.69
CA ILE A 120 1.90 12.36 -5.40
C ILE A 120 1.58 13.46 -4.41
N ASN A 121 2.43 13.62 -3.39
CA ASN A 121 2.38 14.76 -2.49
C ASN A 121 3.53 15.72 -2.85
N LEU A 122 3.23 16.98 -3.10
CA LEU A 122 4.23 18.01 -3.39
C LEU A 122 4.34 18.96 -2.19
N GLU A 123 5.52 19.08 -1.59
CA GLU A 123 5.75 20.08 -0.52
C GLU A 123 5.82 21.52 -1.03
N GLY A 124 5.96 21.71 -2.30
CA GLY A 124 6.04 22.99 -3.00
C GLY A 124 6.60 22.80 -4.41
N PRO A 125 6.84 23.92 -5.14
CA PRO A 125 6.48 25.31 -4.85
C PRO A 125 4.99 25.59 -5.06
N PHE A 126 4.51 26.70 -4.49
CA PHE A 126 3.14 27.22 -4.62
C PHE A 126 3.18 28.57 -5.28
#